data_3f1e804575141a1ba2ec22c68df20669
#
_entry.id   3f1e804575141a1ba2ec22c68df20669
#
_cell.length_a   1.000
_cell.length_b   1.000
_cell.length_c   1.000
_cell.angle_alpha   90.00
_cell.angle_beta   90.00
_cell.angle_gamma   90.00
#
_symmetry.space_group_name_H-M   'P 1'
#
loop_
_entity.id
_entity.type
_entity.pdbx_description
1 polymer ?
#
loop_
_entity_poly.entity_id
_entity_poly.type
_entity_poly.pdbx_seq_one_letter_code
_entity_poly.pdbx_strand_id
1 'polypeptide(L)'
;MGYSMPEMAPAYLVRVCPAEKIEKGTDHMSDYQNSDTAKWDAQEVRKQASGQGPKPKKKRRLGWLGYLAGVIVASFLLAGIGWLAVNDVCALNKAPLTATIEVESGDSVGTVATKLKKAGLINSKLLFMITSPVFHASRYIQPGVYELNTDMDFNCLIKSMQPTGGVAATVTVTIPEGYTVEQIIQLLAENDVSDAAALEEAAKNHVFDKFDFVDNENLGSISRLEGYLFPDTYEFYVKENVDSALSRLLANFQDRIVDDPDLAPLIANSSYSLKEIVIMASLIEKETDGTDRTLISSVIHNRLENVGETAHLLQIDASLVYAAGREITEDDYQTLDSPYNLYTHQGLPPTAIANAGKASIQAALQPDKTNYYFYVLNPDTQRHVFSRTLSEHNANLRKFG
;
A
#
# COMPACT_ATOMS: atom_id res chain seq x y z
N MET A 1 -38.68 -22.55 18.25
CA MET A 1 -39.69 -22.20 17.24
C MET A 1 -39.04 -21.21 16.26
N GLY A 2 -38.88 -21.62 15.00
CA GLY A 2 -38.72 -20.75 13.84
C GLY A 2 -37.36 -20.13 13.58
N TYR A 3 -36.41 -20.93 13.10
CA TYR A 3 -35.27 -20.40 12.30
C TYR A 3 -35.71 -20.28 10.84
N SER A 4 -35.70 -19.07 10.28
CA SER A 4 -35.81 -18.84 8.84
C SER A 4 -34.42 -18.60 8.28
N MET A 5 -34.04 -19.40 7.28
CA MET A 5 -32.84 -19.24 6.48
C MET A 5 -32.99 -18.05 5.50
N PRO A 6 -31.94 -17.32 5.17
CA PRO A 6 -31.97 -16.39 4.05
C PRO A 6 -31.71 -17.11 2.72
N GLU A 7 -32.48 -16.67 1.72
CA GLU A 7 -32.53 -17.08 0.33
C GLU A 7 -31.19 -16.97 -0.41
N MET A 8 -30.95 -17.97 -1.28
CA MET A 8 -29.85 -17.99 -2.25
C MET A 8 -30.09 -16.97 -3.35
N ALA A 9 -29.06 -16.22 -3.69
CA ALA A 9 -29.01 -15.32 -4.85
C ALA A 9 -28.99 -16.09 -6.18
N PRO A 10 -29.58 -15.57 -7.26
CA PRO A 10 -29.73 -16.26 -8.54
C PRO A 10 -28.47 -16.27 -9.39
N ALA A 11 -28.31 -17.39 -10.11
CA ALA A 11 -27.28 -17.67 -11.07
C ALA A 11 -27.27 -16.66 -12.25
N TYR A 12 -26.08 -16.22 -12.63
CA TYR A 12 -25.86 -15.42 -13.82
C TYR A 12 -26.03 -16.27 -15.08
N LEU A 13 -27.07 -15.97 -15.86
CA LEU A 13 -27.32 -16.48 -17.22
C LEU A 13 -26.31 -15.89 -18.20
N VAL A 14 -25.52 -16.77 -18.82
CA VAL A 14 -24.68 -16.43 -19.98
C VAL A 14 -25.61 -16.19 -21.18
N ARG A 15 -25.67 -14.97 -21.70
CA ARG A 15 -26.34 -14.64 -22.96
C ARG A 15 -25.46 -15.10 -24.11
N VAL A 16 -25.97 -16.08 -24.85
CA VAL A 16 -25.50 -16.46 -26.17
C VAL A 16 -26.14 -15.53 -27.20
N CYS A 17 -25.35 -14.85 -28.01
CA CYS A 17 -25.85 -14.08 -29.17
C CYS A 17 -26.29 -15.01 -30.30
N PRO A 18 -27.44 -14.74 -30.99
CA PRO A 18 -27.86 -15.55 -32.11
C PRO A 18 -27.17 -15.14 -33.42
N ALA A 19 -26.86 -16.17 -34.22
CA ALA A 19 -26.32 -16.03 -35.57
C ALA A 19 -27.33 -15.37 -36.53
N GLU A 20 -26.87 -14.38 -37.26
CA GLU A 20 -27.63 -13.73 -38.33
C GLU A 20 -27.60 -14.59 -39.61
N LYS A 21 -28.81 -14.85 -40.14
CA LYS A 21 -29.08 -15.51 -41.40
C LYS A 21 -28.71 -14.61 -42.58
N ILE A 22 -27.89 -15.15 -43.49
CA ILE A 22 -27.71 -14.54 -44.80
C ILE A 22 -28.83 -15.08 -45.74
N GLU A 23 -29.72 -14.21 -46.15
CA GLU A 23 -30.73 -14.48 -47.20
C GLU A 23 -30.11 -14.39 -48.60
N LYS A 24 -30.51 -15.35 -49.44
CA LYS A 24 -30.22 -15.39 -50.87
C LYS A 24 -31.06 -14.35 -51.58
N GLY A 25 -30.41 -13.45 -52.31
CA GLY A 25 -31.07 -12.65 -53.35
C GLY A 25 -30.75 -13.18 -54.75
N THR A 26 -31.75 -13.71 -55.42
CA THR A 26 -31.75 -14.04 -56.82
C THR A 26 -32.17 -12.82 -57.65
N ASP A 27 -31.72 -12.83 -58.92
CA ASP A 27 -32.22 -12.09 -60.12
C ASP A 27 -31.56 -10.71 -60.37
N HIS A 28 -30.78 -10.70 -61.46
CA HIS A 28 -31.14 -10.03 -62.68
C HIS A 28 -30.20 -10.43 -63.82
N MET A 29 -30.84 -11.13 -64.82
CA MET A 29 -30.33 -11.41 -66.14
C MET A 29 -30.85 -10.29 -67.07
N SER A 30 -29.94 -9.54 -67.72
CA SER A 30 -30.25 -8.99 -69.07
C SER A 30 -28.97 -8.36 -69.69
N ASP A 31 -28.76 -8.85 -70.92
CA ASP A 31 -28.27 -8.17 -72.10
C ASP A 31 -26.90 -7.45 -72.12
N TYR A 32 -25.98 -8.12 -72.79
CA TYR A 32 -25.27 -7.45 -73.91
C TYR A 32 -24.83 -8.46 -74.98
N GLN A 33 -25.61 -8.55 -76.05
CA GLN A 33 -25.10 -8.95 -77.36
C GLN A 33 -24.21 -7.83 -77.91
N ASN A 34 -22.99 -8.14 -78.28
CA ASN A 34 -22.46 -7.66 -79.57
C ASN A 34 -21.28 -8.47 -80.06
N SER A 35 -21.44 -8.96 -81.17
CA SER A 35 -20.59 -9.48 -82.21
C SER A 35 -19.21 -8.88 -82.33
N ASP A 36 -18.17 -9.76 -82.42
CA ASP A 36 -17.15 -9.60 -83.47
C ASP A 36 -16.54 -10.96 -83.82
N THR A 37 -16.88 -11.38 -85.03
CA THR A 37 -16.32 -12.55 -85.69
C THR A 37 -14.84 -12.29 -86.07
N ALA A 38 -13.90 -12.77 -85.29
CA ALA A 38 -12.54 -12.86 -85.70
C ALA A 38 -12.33 -14.12 -86.54
N LYS A 39 -11.96 -13.93 -87.76
CA LYS A 39 -11.59 -14.98 -88.76
C LYS A 39 -10.43 -15.81 -88.26
N TRP A 40 -10.64 -17.11 -88.11
CA TRP A 40 -9.61 -18.07 -87.83
C TRP A 40 -8.70 -18.30 -89.03
N ASP A 41 -7.43 -17.90 -88.95
CA ASP A 41 -6.44 -18.14 -89.97
C ASP A 41 -5.94 -19.60 -89.86
N ALA A 42 -6.23 -20.36 -90.93
CA ALA A 42 -5.98 -21.79 -91.11
C ALA A 42 -4.47 -22.10 -91.14
N GLN A 43 -3.56 -21.09 -91.10
CA GLN A 43 -2.11 -21.27 -91.08
C GLN A 43 -1.52 -21.38 -89.67
N GLU A 44 -2.25 -20.89 -88.65
CA GLU A 44 -1.75 -21.04 -87.31
C GLU A 44 -2.04 -22.46 -86.72
N VAL A 45 -3.07 -23.11 -87.19
CA VAL A 45 -3.41 -24.47 -86.72
C VAL A 45 -2.41 -25.55 -87.18
N ARG A 46 -1.68 -25.30 -88.33
CA ARG A 46 -0.67 -26.26 -88.80
C ARG A 46 0.72 -26.12 -88.15
N LYS A 47 0.99 -25.03 -87.46
CA LYS A 47 2.27 -24.92 -86.69
C LYS A 47 2.21 -25.51 -85.32
N GLN A 48 1.05 -25.84 -84.77
CA GLN A 48 0.89 -26.49 -83.48
C GLN A 48 0.88 -28.01 -83.54
N ALA A 49 0.85 -28.61 -84.73
CA ALA A 49 0.82 -30.06 -84.91
C ALA A 49 2.19 -30.75 -85.09
N SER A 50 3.32 -29.99 -85.11
CA SER A 50 4.66 -30.56 -85.16
C SER A 50 5.31 -30.49 -83.75
N GLY A 51 5.10 -31.51 -82.99
CA GLY A 51 5.61 -31.84 -81.69
C GLY A 51 6.90 -31.23 -81.21
N GLN A 52 6.75 -30.39 -80.25
CA GLN A 52 7.57 -30.37 -79.05
C GLN A 52 6.75 -29.68 -77.96
N GLY A 53 5.90 -30.43 -77.25
CA GLY A 53 5.22 -29.99 -76.07
C GLY A 53 6.29 -29.63 -74.99
N PRO A 54 6.08 -28.53 -74.24
CA PRO A 54 6.99 -28.19 -73.13
C PRO A 54 7.05 -29.36 -72.18
N LYS A 55 8.29 -29.83 -71.92
CA LYS A 55 8.51 -30.91 -70.93
C LYS A 55 7.83 -30.54 -69.61
N PRO A 56 7.06 -31.45 -68.97
CA PRO A 56 6.37 -31.16 -67.73
C PRO A 56 7.41 -30.76 -66.72
N LYS A 57 7.35 -29.50 -66.19
CA LYS A 57 8.11 -29.08 -65.04
C LYS A 57 7.79 -30.03 -63.92
N LYS A 58 8.69 -30.87 -63.50
CA LYS A 58 8.59 -31.70 -62.30
C LYS A 58 8.22 -30.78 -61.15
N LYS A 59 6.94 -30.76 -60.78
CA LYS A 59 6.47 -30.02 -59.58
C LYS A 59 7.28 -30.51 -58.40
N ARG A 60 7.99 -29.60 -57.77
CA ARG A 60 8.78 -29.85 -56.52
C ARG A 60 7.80 -30.27 -55.41
N ARG A 61 7.27 -31.49 -55.45
CA ARG A 61 6.52 -32.10 -54.34
C ARG A 61 7.39 -32.30 -53.09
N LEU A 62 8.72 -32.32 -53.27
CA LEU A 62 9.67 -32.43 -52.17
C LEU A 62 9.73 -31.16 -51.29
N GLY A 63 9.50 -29.97 -51.84
CA GLY A 63 9.50 -28.71 -51.06
C GLY A 63 8.30 -28.58 -50.12
N TRP A 64 7.12 -29.07 -50.52
CA TRP A 64 5.93 -29.05 -49.69
C TRP A 64 5.98 -30.08 -48.56
N LEU A 65 6.50 -31.27 -48.83
CA LEU A 65 6.74 -32.32 -47.81
C LEU A 65 7.80 -31.86 -46.80
N GLY A 66 8.85 -31.15 -47.24
CA GLY A 66 9.85 -30.56 -46.35
C GLY A 66 9.27 -29.46 -45.49
N TYR A 67 8.41 -28.60 -46.04
CA TYR A 67 7.69 -27.56 -45.27
C TYR A 67 6.75 -28.18 -44.23
N LEU A 68 5.94 -29.20 -44.61
CA LEU A 68 5.07 -29.91 -43.69
C LEU A 68 5.85 -30.60 -42.57
N ALA A 69 6.95 -31.27 -42.89
CA ALA A 69 7.83 -31.86 -41.89
C ALA A 69 8.42 -30.80 -40.94
N GLY A 70 8.84 -29.63 -41.48
CA GLY A 70 9.30 -28.51 -40.67
C GLY A 70 8.24 -27.96 -39.73
N VAL A 71 7.00 -27.80 -40.21
CA VAL A 71 5.87 -27.35 -39.36
C VAL A 71 5.55 -28.37 -38.25
N ILE A 72 5.56 -29.67 -38.59
CA ILE A 72 5.32 -30.74 -37.60
C ILE A 72 6.40 -30.73 -36.53
N VAL A 73 7.67 -30.66 -36.90
CA VAL A 73 8.80 -30.61 -35.96
C VAL A 73 8.71 -29.35 -35.08
N ALA A 74 8.43 -28.19 -35.69
CA ALA A 74 8.23 -26.93 -34.94
C ALA A 74 7.07 -27.03 -33.96
N SER A 75 5.95 -27.66 -34.37
CA SER A 75 4.79 -27.88 -33.50
C SER A 75 5.10 -28.78 -32.31
N PHE A 76 5.84 -29.86 -32.54
CA PHE A 76 6.29 -30.73 -31.44
C PHE A 76 7.25 -30.03 -30.49
N LEU A 77 8.16 -29.20 -31.01
CA LEU A 77 9.07 -28.39 -30.17
C LEU A 77 8.31 -27.37 -29.34
N LEU A 78 7.36 -26.64 -29.94
CA LEU A 78 6.54 -25.69 -29.21
C LEU A 78 5.64 -26.39 -28.17
N ALA A 79 5.07 -27.55 -28.50
CA ALA A 79 4.28 -28.34 -27.56
C ALA A 79 5.15 -28.85 -26.39
N GLY A 80 6.39 -29.28 -26.67
CA GLY A 80 7.35 -29.69 -25.63
C GLY A 80 7.75 -28.54 -24.71
N ILE A 81 8.06 -27.37 -25.27
CA ILE A 81 8.35 -26.16 -24.48
C ILE A 81 7.12 -25.74 -23.65
N GLY A 82 5.94 -25.76 -24.27
CA GLY A 82 4.67 -25.46 -23.56
C GLY A 82 4.41 -26.43 -22.42
N TRP A 83 4.63 -27.72 -22.66
CA TRP A 83 4.51 -28.76 -21.61
C TRP A 83 5.46 -28.52 -20.44
N LEU A 84 6.73 -28.24 -20.72
CA LEU A 84 7.73 -27.95 -19.67
C LEU A 84 7.34 -26.71 -18.84
N ALA A 85 6.81 -25.68 -19.49
CA ALA A 85 6.33 -24.46 -18.81
C ALA A 85 5.11 -24.76 -17.93
N VAL A 86 4.10 -25.45 -18.46
CA VAL A 86 2.90 -25.86 -17.69
C VAL A 86 3.27 -26.78 -16.54
N ASN A 87 4.16 -27.75 -16.78
CA ASN A 87 4.64 -28.68 -15.75
C ASN A 87 5.34 -27.91 -14.60
N ASP A 88 6.11 -26.86 -14.89
CA ASP A 88 6.79 -26.08 -13.85
C ASP A 88 5.78 -25.23 -13.07
N VAL A 89 4.85 -24.54 -13.76
CA VAL A 89 3.85 -23.65 -13.12
C VAL A 89 2.85 -24.44 -12.28
N CYS A 90 2.37 -25.58 -12.79
CA CYS A 90 1.29 -26.38 -12.18
C CYS A 90 1.80 -27.58 -11.37
N ALA A 91 3.11 -27.79 -11.25
CA ALA A 91 3.73 -28.88 -10.50
C ALA A 91 3.22 -30.30 -10.88
N LEU A 92 2.96 -30.58 -12.19
CA LEU A 92 2.24 -31.78 -12.62
C LEU A 92 3.08 -33.07 -12.52
N ASN A 93 4.39 -33.00 -12.77
CA ASN A 93 5.29 -34.17 -12.80
C ASN A 93 6.70 -33.73 -12.42
N LYS A 94 6.91 -33.39 -11.15
CA LYS A 94 8.21 -33.09 -10.56
C LYS A 94 8.64 -34.25 -9.64
N ALA A 95 9.93 -34.49 -9.53
CA ALA A 95 10.44 -35.42 -8.52
C ALA A 95 10.14 -34.85 -7.13
N PRO A 96 9.64 -35.65 -6.16
CA PRO A 96 9.32 -35.16 -4.84
C PRO A 96 10.59 -34.63 -4.14
N LEU A 97 10.55 -33.35 -3.77
CA LEU A 97 11.63 -32.67 -3.05
C LEU A 97 10.99 -31.69 -2.06
N THR A 98 11.44 -31.74 -0.82
CA THR A 98 11.13 -30.73 0.19
C THR A 98 12.38 -29.91 0.49
N ALA A 99 12.27 -28.62 0.54
CA ALA A 99 13.38 -27.73 0.84
C ALA A 99 12.93 -26.56 1.73
N THR A 100 13.81 -26.15 2.62
CA THR A 100 13.62 -24.98 3.45
C THR A 100 14.15 -23.74 2.73
N ILE A 101 13.31 -22.71 2.62
CA ILE A 101 13.63 -21.42 2.01
C ILE A 101 13.52 -20.33 3.04
N GLU A 102 14.59 -19.58 3.22
CA GLU A 102 14.59 -18.35 4.03
C GLU A 102 14.36 -17.16 3.11
N VAL A 103 13.27 -16.42 3.36
CA VAL A 103 12.97 -15.13 2.76
C VAL A 103 13.41 -14.04 3.74
N GLU A 104 14.39 -13.25 3.35
CA GLU A 104 14.93 -12.18 4.18
C GLU A 104 14.11 -10.89 4.01
N SER A 105 14.16 -10.00 5.02
CA SER A 105 13.59 -8.67 4.91
C SER A 105 14.26 -7.91 3.76
N GLY A 106 13.44 -7.35 2.84
CA GLY A 106 13.94 -6.68 1.63
C GLY A 106 14.18 -7.58 0.41
N ASP A 107 13.96 -8.91 0.51
CA ASP A 107 14.03 -9.79 -0.65
C ASP A 107 12.97 -9.41 -1.70
N SER A 108 13.44 -9.10 -2.91
CA SER A 108 12.55 -8.92 -4.05
C SER A 108 11.96 -10.28 -4.50
N VAL A 109 10.80 -10.25 -5.18
CA VAL A 109 10.24 -11.45 -5.83
C VAL A 109 11.27 -12.14 -6.73
N GLY A 110 12.16 -11.36 -7.37
CA GLY A 110 13.26 -11.88 -8.18
C GLY A 110 14.34 -12.60 -7.38
N THR A 111 14.63 -12.15 -6.16
CA THR A 111 15.57 -12.81 -5.23
C THR A 111 14.97 -14.11 -4.73
N VAL A 112 13.71 -14.10 -4.31
CA VAL A 112 12.98 -15.29 -3.87
C VAL A 112 12.90 -16.32 -5.00
N ALA A 113 12.59 -15.92 -6.24
CA ALA A 113 12.60 -16.80 -7.40
C ALA A 113 13.99 -17.46 -7.63
N THR A 114 15.07 -16.74 -7.31
CA THR A 114 16.43 -17.29 -7.40
C THR A 114 16.68 -18.32 -6.29
N LYS A 115 16.24 -18.04 -5.06
CA LYS A 115 16.32 -18.97 -3.91
C LYS A 115 15.51 -20.25 -4.19
N LEU A 116 14.26 -20.12 -4.67
CA LEU A 116 13.40 -21.25 -5.07
C LEU A 116 14.03 -22.13 -6.18
N LYS A 117 14.62 -21.49 -7.21
CA LYS A 117 15.31 -22.21 -8.28
C LYS A 117 16.55 -22.94 -7.79
N LYS A 118 17.36 -22.28 -6.94
CA LYS A 118 18.57 -22.90 -6.35
C LYS A 118 18.23 -24.10 -5.49
N ALA A 119 17.10 -24.04 -4.79
CA ALA A 119 16.59 -25.15 -3.98
C ALA A 119 15.90 -26.26 -4.81
N GLY A 120 15.73 -26.09 -6.12
CA GLY A 120 15.12 -27.11 -6.99
C GLY A 120 13.59 -27.15 -6.95
N LEU A 121 12.93 -26.19 -6.29
CA LEU A 121 11.48 -26.15 -6.19
C LEU A 121 10.81 -25.66 -7.47
N ILE A 122 11.50 -24.83 -8.24
CA ILE A 122 11.07 -24.34 -9.56
C ILE A 122 12.18 -24.56 -10.60
N ASN A 123 11.80 -24.80 -11.84
CA ASN A 123 12.77 -24.98 -12.93
C ASN A 123 13.11 -23.65 -13.62
N SER A 124 12.14 -22.74 -13.71
CA SER A 124 12.29 -21.49 -14.44
C SER A 124 12.00 -20.25 -13.58
N LYS A 125 13.07 -19.52 -13.20
CA LYS A 125 12.97 -18.20 -12.58
C LYS A 125 12.13 -17.24 -13.44
N LEU A 126 12.32 -17.25 -14.77
CA LEU A 126 11.61 -16.34 -15.68
C LEU A 126 10.10 -16.57 -15.66
N LEU A 127 9.65 -17.85 -15.70
CA LEU A 127 8.23 -18.19 -15.61
C LEU A 127 7.64 -17.75 -14.27
N PHE A 128 8.35 -17.98 -13.17
CA PHE A 128 7.91 -17.55 -11.85
C PHE A 128 7.76 -16.02 -11.81
N MET A 129 8.72 -15.25 -12.32
CA MET A 129 8.64 -13.80 -12.36
C MET A 129 7.50 -13.27 -13.25
N ILE A 130 7.25 -13.88 -14.42
CA ILE A 130 6.15 -13.47 -15.31
C ILE A 130 4.78 -13.78 -14.69
N THR A 131 4.65 -14.87 -13.96
CA THR A 131 3.38 -15.26 -13.32
C THR A 131 3.15 -14.62 -11.95
N SER A 132 4.20 -14.12 -11.29
CA SER A 132 4.16 -13.49 -9.97
C SER A 132 3.13 -12.38 -9.83
N PRO A 133 2.96 -11.43 -10.77
CA PRO A 133 1.95 -10.39 -10.67
C PRO A 133 0.51 -10.96 -10.69
N VAL A 134 0.29 -12.04 -11.47
CA VAL A 134 -1.03 -12.70 -11.56
C VAL A 134 -1.41 -13.35 -10.23
N PHE A 135 -0.42 -13.89 -9.53
CA PHE A 135 -0.61 -14.53 -8.22
C PHE A 135 -0.40 -13.57 -7.03
N HIS A 136 -0.25 -12.27 -7.31
CA HIS A 136 -0.04 -11.23 -6.29
C HIS A 136 1.14 -11.53 -5.35
N ALA A 137 2.27 -12.02 -5.89
CA ALA A 137 3.41 -12.48 -5.13
C ALA A 137 3.99 -11.42 -4.17
N SER A 138 4.03 -10.15 -4.58
CA SER A 138 4.49 -9.04 -3.74
C SER A 138 3.63 -8.81 -2.50
N ARG A 139 2.38 -9.28 -2.51
CA ARG A 139 1.47 -9.19 -1.35
C ARG A 139 1.61 -10.37 -0.39
N TYR A 140 1.93 -11.54 -0.95
CA TYR A 140 1.87 -12.80 -0.20
C TYR A 140 3.24 -13.30 0.27
N ILE A 141 4.32 -12.97 -0.45
CA ILE A 141 5.67 -13.35 -0.03
C ILE A 141 6.11 -12.42 1.10
N GLN A 142 6.27 -12.97 2.28
CA GLN A 142 6.71 -12.28 3.49
C GLN A 142 8.05 -12.85 3.98
N PRO A 143 8.86 -12.07 4.73
CA PRO A 143 10.05 -12.59 5.38
C PRO A 143 9.73 -13.75 6.32
N GLY A 144 10.59 -14.77 6.35
CA GLY A 144 10.41 -15.96 7.18
C GLY A 144 11.11 -17.18 6.62
N VAL A 145 11.05 -18.28 7.39
CA VAL A 145 11.58 -19.58 7.00
C VAL A 145 10.42 -20.50 6.66
N TYR A 146 10.42 -21.02 5.43
CA TYR A 146 9.31 -21.81 4.87
C TYR A 146 9.79 -23.16 4.42
N GLU A 147 9.07 -24.21 4.83
CA GLU A 147 9.25 -25.55 4.30
C GLU A 147 8.32 -25.74 3.09
N LEU A 148 8.89 -25.83 1.89
CA LEU A 148 8.17 -25.90 0.62
C LEU A 148 8.53 -27.19 -0.11
N ASN A 149 7.63 -27.68 -0.95
CA ASN A 149 7.87 -28.89 -1.72
C ASN A 149 7.51 -28.74 -3.20
N THR A 150 7.97 -29.68 -4.02
CA THR A 150 7.77 -29.69 -5.48
C THR A 150 6.35 -30.04 -5.93
N ASP A 151 5.48 -30.50 -5.04
CA ASP A 151 4.07 -30.78 -5.33
C ASP A 151 3.23 -29.48 -5.34
N MET A 152 3.81 -28.39 -4.83
CA MET A 152 3.20 -27.07 -4.81
C MET A 152 3.34 -26.40 -6.18
N ASP A 153 2.22 -25.97 -6.77
CA ASP A 153 2.21 -25.07 -7.92
C ASP A 153 2.70 -23.65 -7.54
N PHE A 154 2.95 -22.78 -8.52
CA PHE A 154 3.45 -21.43 -8.23
C PHE A 154 2.54 -20.60 -7.34
N ASN A 155 1.21 -20.74 -7.46
CA ASN A 155 0.26 -20.08 -6.60
C ASN A 155 0.32 -20.61 -5.17
N CYS A 156 0.44 -21.94 -5.02
CA CYS A 156 0.59 -22.57 -3.72
C CYS A 156 1.92 -22.19 -3.07
N LEU A 157 3.04 -22.22 -3.81
CA LEU A 157 4.35 -21.75 -3.32
C LEU A 157 4.27 -20.30 -2.81
N ILE A 158 3.68 -19.38 -3.60
CA ILE A 158 3.53 -17.97 -3.23
C ILE A 158 2.66 -17.83 -1.97
N LYS A 159 1.53 -18.53 -1.91
CA LYS A 159 0.64 -18.47 -0.75
C LYS A 159 1.21 -19.17 0.49
N SER A 160 2.04 -20.17 0.33
CA SER A 160 2.70 -20.84 1.46
C SER A 160 3.84 -20.01 2.06
N MET A 161 4.32 -18.99 1.35
CA MET A 161 5.25 -17.99 1.89
C MET A 161 4.54 -16.84 2.58
N GLN A 162 3.27 -17.04 2.96
CA GLN A 162 2.58 -16.20 3.91
C GLN A 162 2.83 -16.74 5.34
N PRO A 163 2.69 -15.88 6.34
CA PRO A 163 2.91 -16.27 7.73
C PRO A 163 2.00 -17.36 8.28
N THR A 164 0.86 -17.61 7.62
CA THR A 164 -0.08 -18.67 7.98
C THR A 164 0.29 -20.06 7.44
N GLY A 165 1.26 -20.14 6.54
CA GLY A 165 1.64 -21.39 5.85
C GLY A 165 2.96 -22.02 6.28
N GLY A 166 3.82 -21.30 6.93
CA GLY A 166 5.09 -21.77 7.51
C GLY A 166 5.38 -20.94 8.74
N VAL A 167 5.96 -21.50 9.75
CA VAL A 167 6.16 -20.91 11.10
C VAL A 167 6.96 -19.59 11.03
N ALA A 168 6.37 -18.52 10.50
CA ALA A 168 6.87 -17.19 10.77
C ALA A 168 6.46 -16.86 12.21
N ALA A 169 7.41 -16.74 13.09
CA ALA A 169 7.15 -16.30 14.44
C ALA A 169 6.53 -14.88 14.36
N THR A 170 5.37 -14.71 14.97
CA THR A 170 4.78 -13.39 15.15
C THR A 170 5.09 -12.86 16.54
N VAL A 171 5.13 -11.55 16.65
CA VAL A 171 5.26 -10.83 17.91
C VAL A 171 4.14 -9.80 18.00
N THR A 172 3.51 -9.74 19.17
CA THR A 172 2.48 -8.73 19.45
C THR A 172 3.15 -7.53 20.11
N VAL A 173 3.03 -6.36 19.46
CA VAL A 173 3.58 -5.10 19.96
C VAL A 173 2.45 -4.12 20.20
N THR A 174 2.36 -3.57 21.39
CA THR A 174 1.45 -2.49 21.74
C THR A 174 2.20 -1.17 21.69
N ILE A 175 1.77 -0.28 20.79
CA ILE A 175 2.28 1.09 20.69
C ILE A 175 1.41 2.00 21.55
N PRO A 176 1.95 2.58 22.63
CA PRO A 176 1.21 3.48 23.49
C PRO A 176 0.88 4.82 22.79
N GLU A 177 -0.23 5.43 23.20
CA GLU A 177 -0.53 6.81 22.85
C GLU A 177 0.57 7.76 23.31
N GLY A 178 0.85 8.82 22.56
CA GLY A 178 1.86 9.81 22.90
C GLY A 178 3.31 9.41 22.60
N TYR A 179 3.58 8.24 21.97
CA TYR A 179 4.92 7.88 21.51
C TYR A 179 5.29 8.69 20.26
N THR A 180 6.56 9.08 20.16
CA THR A 180 7.14 9.67 18.94
C THR A 180 7.48 8.58 17.92
N VAL A 181 7.70 8.97 16.67
CA VAL A 181 8.19 8.06 15.62
C VAL A 181 9.48 7.37 16.04
N GLU A 182 10.42 8.10 16.66
CA GLU A 182 11.67 7.54 17.17
C GLU A 182 11.43 6.45 18.22
N GLN A 183 10.55 6.71 19.19
CA GLN A 183 10.19 5.74 20.22
C GLN A 183 9.49 4.50 19.63
N ILE A 184 8.65 4.68 18.61
CA ILE A 184 8.00 3.57 17.90
C ILE A 184 9.04 2.72 17.15
N ILE A 185 9.99 3.35 16.45
CA ILE A 185 11.10 2.66 15.78
C ILE A 185 11.90 1.80 16.78
N GLN A 186 12.26 2.36 17.91
CA GLN A 186 12.97 1.63 18.96
C GLN A 186 12.15 0.47 19.50
N LEU A 187 10.86 0.69 19.80
CA LEU A 187 9.95 -0.35 20.29
C LEU A 187 9.82 -1.51 19.30
N LEU A 188 9.69 -1.22 18.00
CA LEU A 188 9.63 -2.24 16.96
C LEU A 188 10.93 -3.05 16.86
N ALA A 189 12.08 -2.37 16.97
CA ALA A 189 13.40 -3.01 16.94
C ALA A 189 13.64 -3.89 18.17
N GLU A 190 13.30 -3.41 19.37
CA GLU A 190 13.40 -4.18 20.62
C GLU A 190 12.56 -5.46 20.62
N ASN A 191 11.48 -5.49 19.84
CA ASN A 191 10.63 -6.65 19.66
C ASN A 191 10.95 -7.49 18.41
N ASP A 192 12.15 -7.32 17.83
CA ASP A 192 12.62 -8.07 16.65
C ASP A 192 11.69 -7.95 15.42
N VAL A 193 10.90 -6.87 15.33
CA VAL A 193 10.04 -6.64 14.14
C VAL A 193 10.90 -6.31 12.93
N SER A 194 11.86 -5.36 13.09
CA SER A 194 12.81 -4.98 12.04
C SER A 194 14.02 -4.28 12.66
N ASP A 195 15.07 -4.09 11.86
CA ASP A 195 16.26 -3.33 12.27
C ASP A 195 15.93 -1.84 12.43
N ALA A 196 16.39 -1.21 13.54
CA ALA A 196 16.09 0.19 13.85
C ALA A 196 16.60 1.15 12.78
N ALA A 197 17.82 0.95 12.26
CA ALA A 197 18.40 1.82 11.25
C ALA A 197 17.64 1.70 9.91
N ALA A 198 17.17 0.49 9.58
CA ALA A 198 16.37 0.26 8.39
C ALA A 198 14.96 0.88 8.51
N LEU A 199 14.33 0.80 9.68
CA LEU A 199 13.05 1.47 9.97
C LEU A 199 13.19 2.99 9.90
N GLU A 200 14.27 3.55 10.46
CA GLU A 200 14.55 4.99 10.41
C GLU A 200 14.77 5.48 8.97
N GLU A 201 15.55 4.74 8.18
CA GLU A 201 15.80 5.04 6.78
C GLU A 201 14.49 4.99 5.96
N ALA A 202 13.66 3.97 6.18
CA ALA A 202 12.34 3.88 5.53
C ALA A 202 11.40 5.01 5.97
N ALA A 203 11.38 5.34 7.28
CA ALA A 203 10.59 6.46 7.79
C ALA A 203 11.01 7.80 7.17
N LYS A 204 12.30 8.01 6.90
CA LYS A 204 12.83 9.22 6.25
C LYS A 204 12.54 9.28 4.76
N ASN A 205 12.74 8.17 4.02
CA ASN A 205 12.93 8.22 2.58
C ASN A 205 12.00 7.33 1.75
N HIS A 206 11.26 6.39 2.37
CA HIS A 206 10.31 5.57 1.62
C HIS A 206 9.08 6.41 1.21
N VAL A 207 8.64 6.26 -0.04
CA VAL A 207 7.46 6.93 -0.59
C VAL A 207 6.22 6.07 -0.32
N PHE A 208 5.32 6.56 0.50
CA PHE A 208 4.08 5.88 0.88
C PHE A 208 2.90 6.33 0.02
N ASP A 209 2.93 6.03 -1.28
CA ASP A 209 1.95 6.49 -2.30
C ASP A 209 0.48 6.20 -1.99
N LYS A 210 0.21 5.28 -1.07
CA LYS A 210 -1.16 4.87 -0.71
C LYS A 210 -1.81 5.79 0.31
N PHE A 211 -1.04 6.68 0.93
CA PHE A 211 -1.49 7.51 2.05
C PHE A 211 -1.29 8.98 1.71
N ASP A 212 -2.35 9.63 1.24
CA ASP A 212 -2.33 11.03 0.79
C ASP A 212 -2.00 12.02 1.93
N PHE A 213 -2.13 11.60 3.18
CA PHE A 213 -1.80 12.43 4.35
C PHE A 213 -0.32 12.41 4.71
N VAL A 214 0.47 11.50 4.14
CA VAL A 214 1.93 11.45 4.36
C VAL A 214 2.63 12.41 3.41
N ASP A 215 3.51 13.24 3.95
CA ASP A 215 4.36 14.12 3.15
C ASP A 215 5.41 13.29 2.40
N ASN A 216 5.13 13.01 1.13
CA ASN A 216 6.02 12.27 0.22
C ASN A 216 6.94 13.18 -0.61
N GLU A 217 6.81 14.51 -0.49
CA GLU A 217 7.63 15.48 -1.22
C GLU A 217 8.85 15.91 -0.40
N ASN A 218 8.70 16.03 0.94
CA ASN A 218 9.75 16.47 1.85
C ASN A 218 10.40 15.28 2.57
N LEU A 219 11.19 14.51 1.84
CA LEU A 219 11.93 13.35 2.39
C LEU A 219 13.13 13.81 3.23
N GLY A 220 13.71 12.88 3.98
CA GLY A 220 14.93 13.08 4.78
C GLY A 220 14.72 13.30 6.27
N SER A 221 13.46 13.42 6.74
CA SER A 221 13.15 13.51 8.18
C SER A 221 12.11 12.48 8.61
N ILE A 222 12.30 11.87 9.78
CA ILE A 222 11.31 10.98 10.39
C ILE A 222 10.06 11.74 10.83
N SER A 223 10.18 13.04 11.12
CA SER A 223 9.07 13.88 11.60
C SER A 223 7.91 13.99 10.59
N ARG A 224 8.12 13.64 9.31
CA ARG A 224 7.05 13.56 8.31
C ARG A 224 6.00 12.49 8.61
N LEU A 225 6.36 11.47 9.42
CA LEU A 225 5.43 10.42 9.89
C LEU A 225 4.88 10.71 11.29
N GLU A 226 5.32 11.80 11.95
CA GLU A 226 4.89 12.13 13.29
C GLU A 226 3.39 12.44 13.33
N GLY A 227 2.68 11.74 14.20
CA GLY A 227 1.24 11.82 14.34
C GLY A 227 0.45 10.82 13.48
N TYR A 228 1.09 10.10 12.55
CA TYR A 228 0.45 9.18 11.60
C TYR A 228 0.70 7.71 11.87
N LEU A 229 1.64 7.34 12.75
CA LEU A 229 1.86 5.96 13.18
C LEU A 229 0.90 5.63 14.33
N PHE A 230 -0.32 5.21 13.99
CA PHE A 230 -1.43 5.14 14.95
C PHE A 230 -1.14 4.21 16.14
N PRO A 231 -1.35 4.66 17.40
CA PRO A 231 -1.18 3.85 18.60
C PRO A 231 -2.27 2.78 18.70
N ASP A 232 -1.86 1.50 18.75
CA ASP A 232 -2.75 0.34 18.90
C ASP A 232 -1.88 -0.89 19.22
N THR A 233 -2.52 -2.05 19.36
CA THR A 233 -1.84 -3.34 19.46
C THR A 233 -1.80 -4.02 18.10
N TYR A 234 -0.59 -4.35 17.65
CA TYR A 234 -0.32 -4.93 16.33
C TYR A 234 0.31 -6.30 16.46
N GLU A 235 0.01 -7.17 15.52
CA GLU A 235 0.75 -8.41 15.30
C GLU A 235 1.69 -8.23 14.11
N PHE A 236 2.99 -8.35 14.36
CA PHE A 236 4.05 -8.28 13.36
C PHE A 236 4.73 -9.63 13.17
N TYR A 237 5.38 -9.81 12.03
CA TYR A 237 6.31 -10.92 11.86
C TYR A 237 7.68 -10.54 12.41
N VAL A 238 8.35 -11.50 13.02
CA VAL A 238 9.77 -11.34 13.37
C VAL A 238 10.56 -11.13 12.07
N LYS A 239 11.35 -10.04 12.02
CA LYS A 239 12.09 -9.58 10.84
C LYS A 239 11.19 -9.23 9.65
N GLU A 240 10.05 -8.61 9.92
CA GLU A 240 9.15 -8.11 8.89
C GLU A 240 9.84 -7.05 8.01
N ASN A 241 9.43 -6.97 6.74
CA ASN A 241 9.86 -5.89 5.85
C ASN A 241 9.47 -4.52 6.43
N VAL A 242 10.41 -3.58 6.49
CA VAL A 242 10.24 -2.26 7.12
C VAL A 242 9.10 -1.45 6.50
N ASP A 243 8.95 -1.50 5.17
CA ASP A 243 7.87 -0.79 4.47
C ASP A 243 6.50 -1.37 4.82
N SER A 244 6.42 -2.70 5.00
CA SER A 244 5.19 -3.39 5.43
C SER A 244 4.83 -3.04 6.87
N ALA A 245 5.81 -3.02 7.77
CA ALA A 245 5.61 -2.69 9.17
C ALA A 245 5.09 -1.24 9.32
N LEU A 246 5.77 -0.27 8.71
CA LEU A 246 5.34 1.14 8.76
C LEU A 246 4.00 1.35 8.05
N SER A 247 3.78 0.71 6.89
CA SER A 247 2.50 0.80 6.17
C SER A 247 1.32 0.26 6.97
N ARG A 248 1.54 -0.72 7.85
CA ARG A 248 0.50 -1.27 8.74
C ARG A 248 0.02 -0.22 9.74
N LEU A 249 0.95 0.55 10.32
CA LEU A 249 0.62 1.64 11.24
C LEU A 249 -0.13 2.78 10.54
N LEU A 250 0.35 3.15 9.34
CA LEU A 250 -0.31 4.16 8.51
C LEU A 250 -1.70 3.72 8.03
N ALA A 251 -1.87 2.44 7.67
CA ALA A 251 -3.17 1.90 7.28
C ALA A 251 -4.17 1.94 8.45
N ASN A 252 -3.71 1.65 9.67
CA ASN A 252 -4.57 1.75 10.84
C ASN A 252 -4.96 3.22 11.14
N PHE A 253 -4.07 4.19 10.90
CA PHE A 253 -4.43 5.62 10.94
C PHE A 253 -5.49 5.95 9.90
N GLN A 254 -5.34 5.47 8.66
CA GLN A 254 -6.34 5.63 7.61
C GLN A 254 -7.70 5.11 8.08
N ASP A 255 -7.75 3.86 8.54
CA ASP A 255 -9.00 3.18 8.93
C ASP A 255 -9.65 3.82 10.17
N ARG A 256 -8.84 4.19 11.18
CA ARG A 256 -9.33 4.66 12.48
C ARG A 256 -9.65 6.14 12.53
N ILE A 257 -9.04 6.94 11.63
CA ILE A 257 -9.15 8.41 11.66
C ILE A 257 -9.74 8.94 10.35
N VAL A 258 -9.09 8.66 9.21
CA VAL A 258 -9.48 9.27 7.93
C VAL A 258 -10.80 8.69 7.41
N ASP A 259 -10.95 7.38 7.49
CA ASP A 259 -12.13 6.63 6.99
C ASP A 259 -13.16 6.33 8.10
N ASP A 260 -12.90 6.76 9.33
CA ASP A 260 -13.82 6.57 10.45
C ASP A 260 -15.16 7.31 10.20
N PRO A 261 -16.31 6.65 10.28
CA PRO A 261 -17.60 7.25 9.91
C PRO A 261 -18.02 8.42 10.79
N ASP A 262 -17.51 8.52 12.02
CA ASP A 262 -17.82 9.61 12.94
C ASP A 262 -16.83 10.78 12.77
N LEU A 263 -15.56 10.51 12.46
CA LEU A 263 -14.52 11.53 12.33
C LEU A 263 -14.41 12.12 10.91
N ALA A 264 -14.58 11.33 9.86
CA ALA A 264 -14.46 11.79 8.48
C ALA A 264 -15.34 13.01 8.15
N PRO A 265 -16.63 13.06 8.55
CA PRO A 265 -17.44 14.26 8.36
C PRO A 265 -16.96 15.46 9.16
N LEU A 266 -16.38 15.25 10.35
CA LEU A 266 -15.84 16.34 11.18
C LEU A 266 -14.57 16.91 10.56
N ILE A 267 -13.68 16.04 10.08
CA ILE A 267 -12.45 16.42 9.36
C ILE A 267 -12.81 17.22 8.10
N ALA A 268 -13.75 16.71 7.28
CA ALA A 268 -14.16 17.36 6.04
C ALA A 268 -14.82 18.73 6.23
N ASN A 269 -15.47 18.97 7.38
CA ASN A 269 -16.13 20.24 7.71
C ASN A 269 -15.29 21.16 8.61
N SER A 270 -14.08 20.74 9.00
CA SER A 270 -13.17 21.53 9.81
C SER A 270 -12.60 22.72 9.04
N SER A 271 -12.33 23.83 9.71
CA SER A 271 -11.55 24.95 9.18
C SER A 271 -10.05 24.65 9.16
N TYR A 272 -9.61 23.59 9.83
CA TYR A 272 -8.23 23.13 9.91
C TYR A 272 -8.03 21.92 9.00
N SER A 273 -6.88 21.84 8.35
CA SER A 273 -6.46 20.67 7.58
C SER A 273 -6.25 19.45 8.47
N LEU A 274 -6.28 18.23 7.92
CA LEU A 274 -5.97 17.01 8.67
C LEU A 274 -4.61 17.11 9.37
N LYS A 275 -3.60 17.69 8.71
CA LYS A 275 -2.27 17.93 9.29
C LYS A 275 -2.37 18.80 10.56
N GLU A 276 -3.06 19.92 10.51
CA GLU A 276 -3.22 20.81 11.66
C GLU A 276 -4.01 20.14 12.79
N ILE A 277 -5.03 19.34 12.47
CA ILE A 277 -5.79 18.57 13.46
C ILE A 277 -4.88 17.56 14.16
N VAL A 278 -4.02 16.84 13.42
CA VAL A 278 -3.07 15.86 13.97
C VAL A 278 -2.03 16.57 14.84
N ILE A 279 -1.54 17.73 14.43
CA ILE A 279 -0.63 18.55 15.24
C ILE A 279 -1.30 18.94 16.56
N MET A 280 -2.51 19.52 16.52
CA MET A 280 -3.25 19.89 17.73
C MET A 280 -3.50 18.68 18.63
N ALA A 281 -3.90 17.55 18.05
CA ALA A 281 -4.13 16.32 18.80
C ALA A 281 -2.85 15.84 19.52
N SER A 282 -1.67 15.95 18.89
CA SER A 282 -0.41 15.60 19.51
C SER A 282 -0.04 16.51 20.70
N LEU A 283 -0.35 17.78 20.58
CA LEU A 283 -0.17 18.73 21.71
C LEU A 283 -1.13 18.37 22.86
N ILE A 284 -2.40 18.13 22.57
CA ILE A 284 -3.40 17.71 23.56
C ILE A 284 -2.98 16.42 24.24
N GLU A 285 -2.51 15.43 23.49
CA GLU A 285 -2.10 14.12 24.01
C GLU A 285 -0.96 14.24 25.03
N LYS A 286 -0.05 15.18 24.81
CA LYS A 286 1.12 15.39 25.69
C LYS A 286 0.82 16.25 26.91
N GLU A 287 -0.33 16.95 26.95
CA GLU A 287 -0.69 17.88 28.02
C GLU A 287 -1.63 17.30 29.07
N THR A 288 -2.29 16.16 28.81
CA THR A 288 -3.32 15.64 29.72
C THR A 288 -3.30 14.14 29.89
N ASP A 289 -3.72 13.66 31.05
CA ASP A 289 -4.01 12.27 31.34
C ASP A 289 -5.32 11.79 30.71
N GLY A 290 -6.06 12.66 30.04
CA GLY A 290 -7.28 12.37 29.30
C GLY A 290 -8.58 12.92 29.88
N THR A 291 -8.59 13.50 31.06
CA THR A 291 -9.84 13.93 31.71
C THR A 291 -10.38 15.27 31.19
N ASP A 292 -9.53 16.11 30.59
CA ASP A 292 -9.82 17.49 30.18
C ASP A 292 -9.37 17.82 28.75
N ARG A 293 -9.23 16.83 27.87
CA ARG A 293 -8.80 16.99 26.48
C ARG A 293 -9.56 18.07 25.73
N THR A 294 -10.89 18.13 25.85
CA THR A 294 -11.73 19.11 25.15
C THR A 294 -11.56 20.54 25.68
N LEU A 295 -11.25 20.70 26.97
CA LEU A 295 -10.94 22.00 27.58
C LEU A 295 -9.55 22.51 27.16
N ILE A 296 -8.52 21.62 27.15
CA ILE A 296 -7.19 21.97 26.62
C ILE A 296 -7.29 22.31 25.13
N SER A 297 -8.02 21.52 24.35
CA SER A 297 -8.32 21.83 22.96
C SER A 297 -8.95 23.23 22.81
N SER A 298 -9.91 23.56 23.66
CA SER A 298 -10.54 24.89 23.67
C SER A 298 -9.52 26.02 23.89
N VAL A 299 -8.55 25.82 24.80
CA VAL A 299 -7.48 26.81 25.03
C VAL A 299 -6.60 26.97 23.80
N ILE A 300 -6.20 25.83 23.17
CA ILE A 300 -5.39 25.86 21.94
C ILE A 300 -6.12 26.64 20.83
N HIS A 301 -7.38 26.31 20.56
CA HIS A 301 -8.19 27.01 19.56
C HIS A 301 -8.34 28.50 19.87
N ASN A 302 -8.65 28.84 21.13
CA ASN A 302 -8.79 30.24 21.54
C ASN A 302 -7.49 31.03 21.33
N ARG A 303 -6.32 30.45 21.63
CA ARG A 303 -5.02 31.08 21.41
C ARG A 303 -4.67 31.19 19.92
N LEU A 304 -5.04 30.23 19.09
CA LEU A 304 -4.82 30.27 17.63
C LEU A 304 -5.69 31.32 16.95
N GLU A 305 -6.94 31.47 17.40
CA GLU A 305 -7.93 32.33 16.74
C GLU A 305 -7.86 33.79 17.22
N ASN A 306 -7.43 34.04 18.46
CA ASN A 306 -7.48 35.35 19.07
C ASN A 306 -6.09 35.88 19.44
N VAL A 307 -5.77 37.08 19.02
CA VAL A 307 -4.50 37.76 19.35
C VAL A 307 -4.30 37.97 20.83
N GLY A 308 -5.35 38.37 21.55
CA GLY A 308 -5.43 38.53 23.00
C GLY A 308 -4.12 38.75 23.78
N GLU A 309 -4.10 38.32 25.04
CA GLU A 309 -2.92 38.40 25.92
C GLU A 309 -1.82 37.37 25.55
N THR A 310 -2.12 36.38 24.71
CA THR A 310 -1.19 35.32 24.37
C THR A 310 -0.45 35.51 23.05
N ALA A 311 -0.88 36.51 22.24
CA ALA A 311 -0.27 36.86 20.95
C ALA A 311 -0.13 35.66 20.00
N HIS A 312 -1.07 34.71 19.98
CA HIS A 312 -1.05 33.46 19.24
C HIS A 312 0.10 32.47 19.66
N LEU A 313 0.74 32.71 20.79
CA LEU A 313 1.73 31.79 21.35
C LEU A 313 1.01 30.68 22.11
N LEU A 314 1.28 29.43 21.76
CA LEU A 314 0.65 28.29 22.45
C LEU A 314 1.31 27.97 23.79
N GLN A 315 2.61 28.23 23.94
CA GLN A 315 3.36 28.06 25.19
C GLN A 315 3.18 26.67 25.83
N ILE A 316 3.41 25.64 25.02
CA ILE A 316 3.26 24.24 25.40
C ILE A 316 4.65 23.63 25.57
N ASP A 317 4.96 23.20 26.79
CA ASP A 317 6.28 22.65 27.17
C ASP A 317 6.63 21.38 26.39
N ALA A 318 5.66 20.51 26.14
CA ALA A 318 5.86 19.27 25.41
C ALA A 318 6.47 19.49 24.02
N SER A 319 6.11 20.56 23.33
CA SER A 319 6.69 20.92 22.04
C SER A 319 8.16 21.34 22.16
N LEU A 320 8.52 22.02 23.23
CA LEU A 320 9.88 22.44 23.51
C LEU A 320 10.75 21.22 23.91
N VAL A 321 10.22 20.30 24.73
CA VAL A 321 10.85 19.02 25.06
C VAL A 321 11.11 18.19 23.79
N TYR A 322 10.15 18.11 22.88
CA TYR A 322 10.31 17.43 21.59
C TYR A 322 11.47 18.02 20.78
N ALA A 323 11.53 19.36 20.69
CA ALA A 323 12.60 20.05 19.97
C ALA A 323 13.99 19.86 20.61
N ALA A 324 14.04 19.86 21.93
CA ALA A 324 15.28 19.69 22.68
C ALA A 324 15.81 18.26 22.67
N GLY A 325 14.93 17.25 22.50
CA GLY A 325 15.27 15.83 22.63
C GLY A 325 15.72 15.45 24.05
N ARG A 326 15.45 16.29 25.04
CA ARG A 326 15.81 16.14 26.45
C ARG A 326 14.89 16.94 27.36
N GLU A 327 15.02 16.76 28.67
CA GLU A 327 14.35 17.67 29.61
C GLU A 327 14.81 19.13 29.38
N ILE A 328 13.87 20.07 29.46
CA ILE A 328 14.10 21.48 29.23
C ILE A 328 14.54 22.19 30.50
N THR A 329 15.27 23.29 30.33
CA THR A 329 15.72 24.21 31.37
C THR A 329 15.03 25.54 31.24
N GLU A 330 15.09 26.41 32.26
CA GLU A 330 14.51 27.76 32.18
C GLU A 330 15.07 28.60 31.03
N ASP A 331 16.34 28.39 30.66
CA ASP A 331 16.94 29.13 29.53
C ASP A 331 16.40 28.69 28.18
N ASP A 332 15.95 27.44 28.01
CA ASP A 332 15.45 26.90 26.74
C ASP A 332 14.21 27.64 26.25
N TYR A 333 13.37 28.15 27.15
CA TYR A 333 12.18 28.91 26.78
C TYR A 333 12.49 30.13 25.90
N GLN A 334 13.67 30.72 26.09
CA GLN A 334 14.10 31.94 25.40
C GLN A 334 15.18 31.70 24.35
N THR A 335 16.00 30.64 24.53
CA THR A 335 17.23 30.47 23.77
C THR A 335 17.19 29.34 22.75
N LEU A 336 16.26 28.38 22.90
CA LEU A 336 16.15 27.28 21.94
C LEU A 336 15.57 27.81 20.62
N ASP A 337 16.43 27.96 19.61
CA ASP A 337 16.06 28.40 18.27
C ASP A 337 15.48 27.21 17.49
N SER A 338 14.18 27.04 17.58
CA SER A 338 13.45 25.94 16.91
C SER A 338 12.03 26.36 16.58
N PRO A 339 11.50 26.01 15.41
CA PRO A 339 10.09 26.29 15.08
C PRO A 339 9.10 25.52 15.97
N TYR A 340 9.56 24.57 16.77
CA TYR A 340 8.76 23.90 17.81
C TYR A 340 8.77 24.66 19.14
N ASN A 341 9.55 25.74 19.29
CA ASN A 341 9.51 26.60 20.47
C ASN A 341 8.29 27.51 20.43
N LEU A 342 7.18 27.03 20.97
CA LEU A 342 5.88 27.73 21.00
C LEU A 342 5.82 28.88 22.02
N TYR A 343 6.93 29.22 22.68
CA TYR A 343 7.13 30.43 23.49
C TYR A 343 7.64 31.60 22.66
N THR A 344 8.30 31.33 21.53
CA THR A 344 8.89 32.33 20.65
C THR A 344 8.28 32.33 19.25
N HIS A 345 7.63 31.23 18.84
CA HIS A 345 6.98 31.07 17.54
C HIS A 345 5.46 30.99 17.70
N GLN A 346 4.74 31.77 16.89
CA GLN A 346 3.28 31.85 16.89
C GLN A 346 2.68 30.67 16.11
N GLY A 347 1.49 30.23 16.50
CA GLY A 347 0.73 29.20 15.80
C GLY A 347 1.17 27.78 16.13
N LEU A 348 0.86 26.85 15.23
CA LEU A 348 1.18 25.44 15.36
C LEU A 348 2.63 25.15 14.98
N PRO A 349 3.26 24.12 15.58
CA PRO A 349 4.58 23.66 15.15
C PRO A 349 4.51 23.03 13.73
N PRO A 350 5.67 22.80 13.06
CA PRO A 350 5.70 22.30 11.67
C PRO A 350 5.07 20.92 11.47
N THR A 351 5.19 20.04 12.47
CA THR A 351 4.61 18.69 12.49
C THR A 351 4.04 18.39 13.87
N ALA A 352 3.34 17.27 13.99
CA ALA A 352 3.00 16.72 15.30
C ALA A 352 4.28 16.42 16.11
N ILE A 353 4.14 16.28 17.43
CA ILE A 353 5.22 15.97 18.38
C ILE A 353 5.09 14.58 19.01
N ALA A 354 4.02 13.87 18.68
CA ALA A 354 3.74 12.52 19.12
C ALA A 354 2.61 11.92 18.30
N ASN A 355 2.44 10.60 18.38
CA ASN A 355 1.32 9.88 17.80
C ASN A 355 0.17 9.81 18.80
N ALA A 356 -0.85 10.59 18.55
CA ALA A 356 -1.99 10.76 19.43
C ALA A 356 -3.03 9.65 19.27
N GLY A 357 -3.76 9.32 20.35
CA GLY A 357 -4.92 8.45 20.31
C GLY A 357 -6.14 9.11 19.67
N LYS A 358 -7.14 8.29 19.31
CA LYS A 358 -8.40 8.74 18.69
C LYS A 358 -9.11 9.81 19.54
N ALA A 359 -9.05 9.71 20.86
CA ALA A 359 -9.71 10.65 21.78
C ALA A 359 -9.14 12.06 21.68
N SER A 360 -7.82 12.22 21.52
CA SER A 360 -7.18 13.52 21.35
C SER A 360 -7.46 14.13 19.97
N ILE A 361 -7.53 13.30 18.91
CA ILE A 361 -7.96 13.74 17.58
C ILE A 361 -9.41 14.22 17.60
N GLN A 362 -10.30 13.48 18.28
CA GLN A 362 -11.68 13.90 18.45
C GLN A 362 -11.79 15.19 19.25
N ALA A 363 -10.99 15.38 20.31
CA ALA A 363 -10.97 16.62 21.08
C ALA A 363 -10.45 17.79 20.24
N ALA A 364 -9.45 17.60 19.38
CA ALA A 364 -8.96 18.61 18.45
C ALA A 364 -10.05 19.07 17.45
N LEU A 365 -10.91 18.14 17.02
CA LEU A 365 -12.04 18.43 16.11
C LEU A 365 -13.25 19.05 16.81
N GLN A 366 -13.45 18.73 18.09
CA GLN A 366 -14.63 19.12 18.87
C GLN A 366 -14.22 19.73 20.22
N PRO A 367 -13.57 20.92 20.21
CA PRO A 367 -13.22 21.62 21.45
C PRO A 367 -14.46 22.05 22.22
N ASP A 368 -14.34 22.15 23.54
CA ASP A 368 -15.35 22.83 24.36
C ASP A 368 -15.45 24.30 23.99
N LYS A 369 -16.65 24.85 24.00
CA LYS A 369 -16.87 26.26 23.70
C LYS A 369 -16.68 27.09 24.98
N THR A 370 -15.45 27.51 25.20
CA THR A 370 -15.09 28.33 26.37
C THR A 370 -14.36 29.60 25.94
N ASN A 371 -14.04 30.44 26.90
CA ASN A 371 -13.17 31.61 26.77
C ASN A 371 -11.95 31.50 27.68
N TYR A 372 -11.42 30.26 27.85
CA TYR A 372 -10.19 30.04 28.57
C TYR A 372 -8.99 30.21 27.64
N TYR A 373 -7.93 30.82 28.17
CA TYR A 373 -6.66 31.03 27.46
C TYR A 373 -5.49 30.47 28.21
N PHE A 374 -5.67 30.06 29.48
CA PHE A 374 -4.61 29.57 30.35
C PHE A 374 -5.09 28.37 31.15
N TYR A 375 -4.15 27.48 31.49
CA TYR A 375 -4.38 26.39 32.44
C TYR A 375 -3.13 26.16 33.27
N VAL A 376 -3.28 25.55 34.43
CA VAL A 376 -2.22 25.08 35.32
C VAL A 376 -2.66 23.79 35.97
N LEU A 377 -1.76 22.82 36.11
CA LEU A 377 -2.07 21.55 36.77
C LEU A 377 -2.21 21.79 38.28
N ASN A 378 -3.31 21.34 38.87
CA ASN A 378 -3.46 21.25 40.31
C ASN A 378 -2.88 19.90 40.78
N PRO A 379 -1.77 19.89 41.53
CA PRO A 379 -1.07 18.67 41.94
C PRO A 379 -1.92 17.80 42.91
N ASP A 380 -2.85 18.41 43.67
CA ASP A 380 -3.68 17.69 44.63
C ASP A 380 -4.78 16.87 43.95
N THR A 381 -5.31 17.36 42.83
CA THR A 381 -6.40 16.74 42.11
C THR A 381 -6.00 16.09 40.81
N GLN A 382 -4.77 16.31 40.37
CA GLN A 382 -4.23 15.90 39.05
C GLN A 382 -5.09 16.37 37.88
N ARG A 383 -5.75 17.54 38.04
CA ARG A 383 -6.61 18.16 37.02
C ARG A 383 -6.17 19.58 36.75
N HIS A 384 -6.36 20.05 35.53
CA HIS A 384 -6.08 21.43 35.16
C HIS A 384 -7.13 22.39 35.70
N VAL A 385 -6.67 23.54 36.13
CA VAL A 385 -7.49 24.71 36.49
C VAL A 385 -7.34 25.72 35.39
N PHE A 386 -8.47 26.07 34.75
CA PHE A 386 -8.52 26.95 33.58
C PHE A 386 -8.77 28.38 33.98
N SER A 387 -8.19 29.32 33.24
CA SER A 387 -8.29 30.76 33.47
C SER A 387 -8.53 31.50 32.16
N ARG A 388 -9.23 32.65 32.27
CA ARG A 388 -9.58 33.52 31.11
C ARG A 388 -8.56 34.61 30.89
N THR A 389 -7.92 35.07 31.96
CA THR A 389 -6.97 36.21 31.94
C THR A 389 -5.65 35.79 32.57
N LEU A 390 -4.58 36.48 32.19
CA LEU A 390 -3.26 36.28 32.78
C LEU A 390 -3.28 36.55 34.29
N SER A 391 -4.10 37.51 34.76
CA SER A 391 -4.25 37.78 36.18
C SER A 391 -4.83 36.60 36.97
N GLU A 392 -5.86 35.96 36.45
CA GLU A 392 -6.42 34.73 37.03
C GLU A 392 -5.42 33.57 37.01
N HIS A 393 -4.71 33.43 35.90
CA HIS A 393 -3.67 32.38 35.74
C HIS A 393 -2.55 32.58 36.78
N ASN A 394 -2.03 33.80 36.92
CA ASN A 394 -0.99 34.11 37.91
C ASN A 394 -1.48 33.89 39.37
N ALA A 395 -2.77 34.07 39.63
CA ALA A 395 -3.34 33.73 40.93
C ALA A 395 -3.37 32.20 41.16
N ASN A 396 -3.69 31.42 40.12
CA ASN A 396 -3.69 29.98 40.17
C ASN A 396 -2.26 29.41 40.26
N LEU A 397 -1.28 30.01 39.55
CA LEU A 397 0.14 29.62 39.67
C LEU A 397 0.65 29.81 41.11
N ARG A 398 0.33 30.90 41.80
CA ARG A 398 0.70 31.09 43.20
C ARG A 398 0.04 30.10 44.16
N LYS A 399 -1.05 29.48 43.75
CA LYS A 399 -1.76 28.50 44.60
C LYS A 399 -1.34 27.08 44.35
N PHE A 400 -0.99 26.75 43.12
CA PHE A 400 -0.78 25.34 42.69
C PHE A 400 0.62 25.09 42.07
N GLY A 401 1.37 26.14 41.66
CA GLY A 401 2.67 26.06 41.02
C GLY A 401 3.84 26.09 41.98
#